data_e31bf290d197ffacf9673eaa2feba71d
#
_entry.id   e31bf290d197ffacf9673eaa2feba71d
#
_cell.length_a   1.000
_cell.length_b   1.000
_cell.length_c   1.000
_cell.angle_alpha   90.00
_cell.angle_beta   90.00
_cell.angle_gamma   90.00
#
_symmetry.space_group_name_H-M   'P 1'
#
loop_
_entity.id
_entity.type
_entity.pdbx_description
1 polymer ?
#
loop_
_entity_poly.entity_id
_entity_poly.type
_entity_poly.pdbx_seq_one_letter_code
_entity_poly.pdbx_strand_id
1 'polypeptide(L)'
;MIDETSNNGVIALTIGLEHDSERLDRCLADSIRDMSRVRLQELIKNEHCQVVRQGNTRTIKDPAWRVKLEDQLTLQLPPPVDTRVLGQAIELNILYEDDSLIVINKAAGMVVHPAPGSPDKTLVNALIAHCGDSLSGIGGEKRPGIVHRLDKDT
;
A
#
# COMPACT_ATOMS: atom_id res chain seq x y z
N MET A 1 27.17 -9.44 -1.22
CA MET A 1 27.22 -8.47 -0.10
C MET A 1 26.24 -7.38 -0.45
N ILE A 2 25.11 -7.36 0.24
CA ILE A 2 23.99 -6.43 -0.05
C ILE A 2 24.32 -5.16 0.74
N ASP A 3 24.66 -4.09 0.03
CA ASP A 3 24.78 -2.76 0.64
C ASP A 3 23.37 -2.12 0.63
N GLU A 4 22.61 -2.34 1.70
CA GLU A 4 21.34 -1.65 1.92
C GLU A 4 21.63 -0.21 2.35
N THR A 5 21.76 0.69 1.40
CA THR A 5 21.76 2.12 1.71
C THR A 5 20.33 2.64 1.58
N SER A 6 19.52 2.46 2.64
CA SER A 6 18.22 3.13 2.77
C SER A 6 18.46 4.59 3.18
N ASN A 7 18.66 5.46 2.23
CA ASN A 7 18.72 6.89 2.47
C ASN A 7 17.68 7.60 1.60
N ASN A 8 16.71 8.24 2.22
CA ASN A 8 15.73 9.13 1.56
C ASN A 8 14.73 8.45 0.58
N GLY A 9 14.26 7.22 0.88
CA GLY A 9 13.27 6.55 0.03
C GLY A 9 13.84 5.91 -1.24
N VAL A 10 15.16 5.66 -1.27
CA VAL A 10 15.84 4.97 -2.38
C VAL A 10 16.52 3.71 -1.86
N ILE A 11 16.25 2.58 -2.49
CA ILE A 11 16.92 1.31 -2.22
C ILE A 11 17.86 1.02 -3.39
N ALA A 12 19.13 0.79 -3.10
CA ALA A 12 20.16 0.42 -4.08
C ALA A 12 20.65 -1.00 -3.81
N LEU A 13 20.76 -1.81 -4.85
CA LEU A 13 21.20 -3.21 -4.80
C LEU A 13 22.16 -3.50 -5.93
N THR A 14 23.19 -4.29 -5.67
CA THR A 14 24.08 -4.85 -6.71
C THR A 14 23.79 -6.32 -6.86
N ILE A 15 23.57 -6.80 -8.08
CA ILE A 15 23.21 -8.19 -8.36
C ILE A 15 24.42 -9.09 -8.22
N GLY A 16 24.33 -10.05 -7.30
CA GLY A 16 25.31 -11.12 -7.11
C GLY A 16 25.06 -12.32 -8.02
N LEU A 17 25.97 -13.29 -7.94
CA LEU A 17 25.90 -14.55 -8.72
C LEU A 17 24.63 -15.35 -8.45
N GLU A 18 24.11 -15.29 -7.21
CA GLU A 18 22.93 -16.03 -6.76
C GLU A 18 21.66 -15.63 -7.51
N HIS A 19 21.60 -14.39 -8.03
CA HIS A 19 20.46 -13.84 -8.76
C HIS A 19 20.73 -13.66 -10.27
N ASP A 20 21.88 -14.10 -10.79
CA ASP A 20 22.17 -13.93 -12.22
C ASP A 20 21.08 -14.60 -13.07
N SER A 21 20.58 -13.87 -14.07
CA SER A 21 19.54 -14.32 -14.99
C SER A 21 18.16 -14.58 -14.34
N GLU A 22 17.98 -14.21 -13.07
CA GLU A 22 16.68 -14.30 -12.40
C GLU A 22 15.73 -13.18 -12.86
N ARG A 23 14.44 -13.35 -12.53
CA ARG A 23 13.43 -12.30 -12.76
C ARG A 23 13.61 -11.17 -11.75
N LEU A 24 13.50 -9.94 -12.22
CA LEU A 24 13.64 -8.75 -11.39
C LEU A 24 12.70 -8.74 -10.17
N ASP A 25 11.41 -9.09 -10.37
CA ASP A 25 10.41 -9.11 -9.30
C ASP A 25 10.72 -10.14 -8.21
N ARG A 26 11.37 -11.23 -8.56
CA ARG A 26 11.77 -12.27 -7.62
C ARG A 26 13.06 -11.89 -6.90
N CYS A 27 14.06 -11.48 -7.65
CA CYS A 27 15.33 -10.99 -7.09
C CYS A 27 15.09 -9.87 -6.05
N LEU A 28 14.25 -8.89 -6.37
CA LEU A 28 13.90 -7.82 -5.42
C LEU A 28 13.13 -8.36 -4.20
N ALA A 29 12.21 -9.32 -4.37
CA ALA A 29 11.46 -9.88 -3.24
C ALA A 29 12.34 -10.69 -2.29
N ASP A 30 13.35 -11.38 -2.80
CA ASP A 30 14.31 -12.13 -2.00
C ASP A 30 15.29 -11.21 -1.27
N SER A 31 15.62 -10.07 -1.90
CA SER A 31 16.54 -9.08 -1.33
C SER A 31 15.87 -8.11 -0.35
N ILE A 32 14.62 -7.70 -0.59
CA ILE A 32 13.90 -6.70 0.20
C ILE A 32 12.78 -7.39 0.99
N ARG A 33 13.07 -7.82 2.22
CA ARG A 33 12.14 -8.64 3.03
C ARG A 33 10.90 -7.88 3.53
N ASP A 34 10.98 -6.56 3.62
CA ASP A 34 9.91 -5.72 4.17
C ASP A 34 8.84 -5.35 3.15
N MET A 35 8.98 -5.80 1.89
CA MET A 35 8.00 -5.52 0.83
C MET A 35 7.44 -6.78 0.20
N SER A 36 6.11 -6.78 0.00
CA SER A 36 5.47 -7.86 -0.75
C SER A 36 5.87 -7.82 -2.24
N ARG A 37 5.96 -8.99 -2.87
CA ARG A 37 6.25 -9.10 -4.31
C ARG A 37 5.25 -8.33 -5.18
N VAL A 38 3.99 -8.27 -4.76
CA VAL A 38 2.95 -7.49 -5.46
C VAL A 38 3.31 -6.01 -5.46
N ARG A 39 3.71 -5.46 -4.32
CA ARG A 39 4.14 -4.06 -4.20
C ARG A 39 5.37 -3.76 -5.05
N LEU A 40 6.34 -4.67 -5.08
CA LEU A 40 7.53 -4.53 -5.93
C LEU A 40 7.19 -4.53 -7.42
N GLN A 41 6.26 -5.39 -7.86
CA GLN A 41 5.77 -5.40 -9.22
C GLN A 41 5.06 -4.10 -9.62
N GLU A 42 4.28 -3.50 -8.71
CA GLU A 42 3.66 -2.19 -8.92
C GLU A 42 4.70 -1.08 -9.08
N LEU A 43 5.72 -1.05 -8.23
CA LEU A 43 6.81 -0.08 -8.33
C LEU A 43 7.57 -0.21 -9.65
N ILE A 44 7.86 -1.43 -10.11
CA ILE A 44 8.51 -1.66 -11.40
C ILE A 44 7.63 -1.15 -12.55
N LYS A 45 6.34 -1.51 -12.57
CA LYS A 45 5.39 -1.08 -13.62
C LYS A 45 5.22 0.44 -13.66
N ASN A 46 5.30 1.10 -12.49
CA ASN A 46 5.19 2.55 -12.36
C ASN A 46 6.54 3.28 -12.53
N GLU A 47 7.53 2.61 -13.16
CA GLU A 47 8.81 3.22 -13.56
C GLU A 47 9.73 3.63 -12.40
N HIS A 48 9.49 3.13 -11.19
CA HIS A 48 10.32 3.42 -10.02
C HIS A 48 11.59 2.56 -9.93
N CYS A 49 11.84 1.68 -10.89
CA CYS A 49 13.02 0.82 -10.93
C CYS A 49 13.95 1.20 -12.08
N GLN A 50 15.19 1.46 -11.75
CA GLN A 50 16.28 1.71 -12.71
C GLN A 50 17.36 0.66 -12.57
N VAL A 51 18.04 0.37 -13.67
CA VAL A 51 19.22 -0.50 -13.71
C VAL A 51 20.36 0.22 -14.43
N VAL A 52 21.54 0.08 -13.88
CA VAL A 52 22.81 0.44 -14.55
C VAL A 52 23.51 -0.85 -14.93
N ARG A 53 23.69 -1.08 -16.22
CA ARG A 53 24.43 -2.21 -16.79
C ARG A 53 25.50 -1.69 -17.72
N GLN A 54 26.77 -2.00 -17.42
CA GLN A 54 27.92 -1.56 -18.22
C GLN A 54 27.93 -0.04 -18.47
N GLY A 55 27.62 0.75 -17.44
CA GLY A 55 27.56 2.21 -17.50
C GLY A 55 26.31 2.81 -18.17
N ASN A 56 25.39 1.98 -18.68
CA ASN A 56 24.15 2.46 -19.27
C ASN A 56 23.00 2.36 -18.27
N THR A 57 22.31 3.46 -18.00
CA THR A 57 21.11 3.52 -17.13
C THR A 57 19.85 3.30 -17.94
N ARG A 58 18.96 2.44 -17.44
CA ARG A 58 17.68 2.13 -18.07
C ARG A 58 16.58 1.99 -17.01
N THR A 59 15.42 2.59 -17.26
CA THR A 59 14.21 2.38 -16.47
C THR A 59 13.53 1.08 -16.90
N ILE A 60 13.20 0.22 -15.95
CA ILE A 60 12.58 -1.08 -16.19
C ILE A 60 11.10 -1.00 -15.80
N LYS A 61 10.22 -1.45 -16.72
CA LYS A 61 8.76 -1.50 -16.53
C LYS A 61 8.23 -2.93 -16.45
N ASP A 62 9.02 -3.90 -16.91
CA ASP A 62 8.63 -5.31 -16.92
C ASP A 62 9.16 -6.03 -15.67
N PRO A 63 8.28 -6.48 -14.75
CA PRO A 63 8.68 -7.28 -13.59
C PRO A 63 9.39 -8.60 -13.96
N ALA A 64 9.15 -9.11 -15.18
CA ALA A 64 9.77 -10.35 -15.67
C ALA A 64 11.16 -10.13 -16.28
N TRP A 65 11.61 -8.89 -16.36
CA TRP A 65 12.95 -8.56 -16.88
C TRP A 65 14.03 -9.36 -16.16
N ARG A 66 15.07 -9.78 -16.92
CA ARG A 66 16.15 -10.62 -16.37
C ARG A 66 17.32 -9.77 -15.92
N VAL A 67 17.62 -9.83 -14.63
CA VAL A 67 18.81 -9.22 -14.04
C VAL A 67 20.08 -10.00 -14.46
N LYS A 68 21.23 -9.33 -14.42
CA LYS A 68 22.54 -9.94 -14.69
C LYS A 68 23.49 -9.61 -13.57
N LEU A 69 24.49 -10.46 -13.43
CA LEU A 69 25.61 -10.21 -12.49
C LEU A 69 26.14 -8.79 -12.68
N GLU A 70 26.43 -8.11 -11.58
CA GLU A 70 26.93 -6.73 -11.49
C GLU A 70 25.96 -5.64 -11.96
N ASP A 71 24.70 -5.97 -12.29
CA ASP A 71 23.69 -4.94 -12.47
C ASP A 71 23.53 -4.16 -11.16
N GLN A 72 23.52 -2.84 -11.26
CA GLN A 72 23.18 -1.95 -10.15
C GLN A 72 21.72 -1.54 -10.29
N LEU A 73 20.90 -2.00 -9.36
CA LEU A 73 19.48 -1.68 -9.30
C LEU A 73 19.24 -0.52 -8.35
N THR A 74 18.40 0.40 -8.74
CA THR A 74 17.89 1.47 -7.88
C THR A 74 16.38 1.44 -7.90
N LEU A 75 15.77 1.25 -6.72
CA LEU A 75 14.33 1.28 -6.53
C LEU A 75 13.96 2.54 -5.76
N GLN A 76 13.24 3.44 -6.39
CA GLN A 76 12.74 4.66 -5.77
C GLN A 76 11.39 4.39 -5.11
N LEU A 77 11.30 4.62 -3.81
CA LEU A 77 10.05 4.54 -3.08
C LEU A 77 9.33 5.89 -3.19
N PRO A 78 8.12 5.92 -3.73
CA PRO A 78 7.32 7.15 -3.67
C PRO A 78 7.10 7.50 -2.19
N PRO A 79 7.06 8.80 -1.86
CA PRO A 79 6.75 9.23 -0.51
C PRO A 79 5.45 8.56 -0.04
N PRO A 80 5.33 8.23 1.25
CA PRO A 80 4.07 7.72 1.79
C PRO A 80 2.95 8.68 1.39
N VAL A 81 2.00 8.22 0.63
CA VAL A 81 0.77 8.99 0.40
C VAL A 81 0.08 9.06 1.75
N ASP A 82 -0.16 10.28 2.24
CA ASP A 82 -0.96 10.48 3.44
C ASP A 82 -2.37 9.93 3.15
N THR A 83 -2.57 8.67 3.50
CA THR A 83 -3.85 7.98 3.33
C THR A 83 -4.76 8.21 4.53
N ARG A 84 -4.66 9.38 5.19
CA ARG A 84 -5.63 9.74 6.21
C ARG A 84 -7.01 9.69 5.57
N VAL A 85 -7.81 8.78 6.05
CA VAL A 85 -9.21 8.72 5.66
C VAL A 85 -9.88 9.94 6.29
N LEU A 86 -10.33 10.87 5.44
CA LEU A 86 -11.00 12.09 5.89
C LEU A 86 -12.46 11.80 6.23
N GLY A 87 -12.95 12.42 7.29
CA GLY A 87 -14.38 12.41 7.61
C GLY A 87 -15.20 13.08 6.52
N GLN A 88 -16.32 12.47 6.17
CA GLN A 88 -17.29 13.01 5.20
C GLN A 88 -18.67 12.99 5.82
N ALA A 89 -19.41 14.09 5.73
CA ALA A 89 -20.78 14.19 6.20
C ALA A 89 -21.71 13.36 5.29
N ILE A 90 -21.82 12.08 5.62
CA ILE A 90 -22.69 11.10 4.96
C ILE A 90 -23.74 10.68 5.97
N GLU A 91 -25.01 10.72 5.59
CA GLU A 91 -26.10 10.30 6.46
C GLU A 91 -26.00 8.84 6.84
N LEU A 92 -26.07 8.55 8.15
CA LEU A 92 -26.03 7.22 8.72
C LEU A 92 -27.40 6.86 9.30
N ASN A 93 -27.91 5.68 8.98
CA ASN A 93 -29.10 5.13 9.62
C ASN A 93 -28.67 4.46 10.93
N ILE A 94 -28.60 5.26 12.02
CA ILE A 94 -28.19 4.79 13.34
C ILE A 94 -29.40 4.18 14.06
N LEU A 95 -29.25 2.93 14.47
CA LEU A 95 -30.28 2.19 15.21
C LEU A 95 -30.07 2.32 16.74
N TYR A 96 -28.83 2.44 17.17
CA TYR A 96 -28.43 2.61 18.57
C TYR A 96 -27.06 3.27 18.65
N GLU A 97 -26.86 4.12 19.66
CA GLU A 97 -25.56 4.74 19.93
C GLU A 97 -25.43 5.05 21.42
N ASP A 98 -24.25 4.78 21.99
CA ASP A 98 -23.80 5.22 23.30
C ASP A 98 -22.30 5.57 23.26
N ASP A 99 -21.70 5.80 24.43
CA ASP A 99 -20.28 6.22 24.53
C ASP A 99 -19.29 5.13 24.06
N SER A 100 -19.72 3.90 23.85
CA SER A 100 -18.86 2.74 23.58
C SER A 100 -19.22 2.00 22.29
N LEU A 101 -20.44 2.14 21.80
CA LEU A 101 -20.99 1.34 20.71
C LEU A 101 -21.92 2.15 19.82
N ILE A 102 -21.80 1.99 18.53
CA ILE A 102 -22.74 2.47 17.52
C ILE A 102 -23.25 1.29 16.66
N VAL A 103 -24.55 1.17 16.52
CA VAL A 103 -25.20 0.17 15.66
C VAL A 103 -25.83 0.87 14.47
N ILE A 104 -25.39 0.50 13.28
CA ILE A 104 -25.81 1.16 12.04
C ILE A 104 -26.47 0.16 11.11
N ASN A 105 -27.61 0.53 10.55
CA ASN A 105 -28.19 -0.15 9.42
C ASN A 105 -27.48 0.37 8.14
N LYS A 106 -26.39 -0.34 7.75
CA LYS A 106 -25.57 0.07 6.61
C LYS A 106 -26.41 0.05 5.32
N ALA A 107 -26.42 1.13 4.59
CA ALA A 107 -27.11 1.17 3.29
C ALA A 107 -26.45 0.19 2.30
N ALA A 108 -27.29 -0.53 1.54
CA ALA A 108 -26.82 -1.32 0.41
C ALA A 108 -26.12 -0.41 -0.62
N GLY A 109 -25.05 -0.89 -1.23
CA GLY A 109 -24.19 -0.09 -2.12
C GLY A 109 -23.09 0.70 -1.41
N MET A 110 -23.14 0.85 -0.06
CA MET A 110 -22.10 1.51 0.71
C MET A 110 -20.95 0.54 1.00
N VAL A 111 -19.73 0.95 0.62
CA VAL A 111 -18.50 0.23 0.95
C VAL A 111 -18.08 0.56 2.38
N VAL A 112 -17.56 -0.42 3.14
CA VAL A 112 -17.15 -0.20 4.52
C VAL A 112 -15.84 0.58 4.61
N HIS A 113 -14.82 0.19 3.84
CA HIS A 113 -13.50 0.81 3.84
C HIS A 113 -13.11 1.38 2.50
N PRO A 114 -12.32 2.48 2.45
CA PRO A 114 -11.68 2.91 1.22
C PRO A 114 -10.87 1.80 0.57
N ALA A 115 -11.04 1.64 -0.74
CA ALA A 115 -10.36 0.63 -1.56
C ALA A 115 -10.15 1.16 -2.98
N PRO A 116 -9.27 0.54 -3.80
CA PRO A 116 -9.20 0.83 -5.22
C PRO A 116 -10.60 0.76 -5.87
N GLY A 117 -11.04 1.84 -6.52
CA GLY A 117 -12.39 1.98 -7.08
C GLY A 117 -13.45 2.57 -6.15
N SER A 118 -13.16 2.74 -4.86
CA SER A 118 -14.02 3.42 -3.88
C SER A 118 -13.13 4.12 -2.84
N PRO A 119 -12.40 5.18 -3.23
CA PRO A 119 -11.42 5.83 -2.36
C PRO A 119 -12.07 6.67 -1.25
N ASP A 120 -13.33 7.03 -1.41
CA ASP A 120 -14.12 7.85 -0.50
C ASP A 120 -15.59 7.41 -0.45
N LYS A 121 -16.42 8.14 0.27
CA LYS A 121 -17.87 7.86 0.46
C LYS A 121 -18.12 6.49 1.07
N THR A 122 -17.25 6.06 1.96
CA THR A 122 -17.37 4.78 2.66
C THR A 122 -17.96 4.98 4.05
N LEU A 123 -18.35 3.88 4.69
CA LEU A 123 -18.83 3.90 6.08
C LEU A 123 -17.78 4.48 7.02
N VAL A 124 -16.49 4.20 6.80
CA VAL A 124 -15.39 4.77 7.60
C VAL A 124 -15.34 6.29 7.47
N ASN A 125 -15.52 6.84 6.26
CA ASN A 125 -15.57 8.31 6.09
C ASN A 125 -16.73 8.93 6.88
N ALA A 126 -17.90 8.29 6.86
CA ALA A 126 -19.07 8.75 7.60
C ALA A 126 -18.85 8.67 9.11
N LEU A 127 -18.28 7.57 9.63
CA LEU A 127 -17.99 7.38 11.04
C LEU A 127 -16.96 8.39 11.57
N ILE A 128 -15.90 8.68 10.81
CA ILE A 128 -14.92 9.69 11.19
C ILE A 128 -15.56 11.06 11.32
N ALA A 129 -16.49 11.41 10.41
CA ALA A 129 -17.21 12.68 10.51
C ALA A 129 -18.20 12.72 11.67
N HIS A 130 -18.87 11.61 11.97
CA HIS A 130 -19.88 11.51 13.03
C HIS A 130 -19.27 11.43 14.43
N CYS A 131 -18.30 10.53 14.62
CA CYS A 131 -17.72 10.26 15.93
C CYS A 131 -16.54 11.20 16.27
N GLY A 132 -15.88 11.78 15.26
CA GLY A 132 -14.71 12.62 15.48
C GLY A 132 -13.61 11.91 16.30
N ASP A 133 -13.12 12.60 17.32
CA ASP A 133 -12.04 12.12 18.21
C ASP A 133 -12.47 10.99 19.17
N SER A 134 -13.77 10.70 19.29
CA SER A 134 -14.29 9.61 20.12
C SER A 134 -14.12 8.24 19.50
N LEU A 135 -13.82 8.17 18.20
CA LEU A 135 -13.67 6.92 17.49
C LEU A 135 -12.43 6.16 17.98
N SER A 136 -12.61 5.01 18.60
CA SER A 136 -11.51 4.25 19.16
C SER A 136 -10.54 3.75 18.08
N GLY A 137 -9.24 3.93 18.33
CA GLY A 137 -8.15 3.49 17.45
C GLY A 137 -7.89 1.97 17.45
N ILE A 138 -8.86 1.15 17.86
CA ILE A 138 -8.72 -0.33 17.85
C ILE A 138 -8.59 -0.77 16.39
N GLY A 139 -7.41 -1.24 16.01
CA GLY A 139 -7.08 -1.66 14.65
C GLY A 139 -6.14 -0.74 13.88
N GLY A 140 -5.60 0.31 14.54
CA GLY A 140 -4.65 1.28 13.96
C GLY A 140 -5.33 2.35 13.10
N GLU A 141 -4.54 3.32 12.64
CA GLU A 141 -5.03 4.51 11.91
C GLU A 141 -5.89 4.20 10.67
N LYS A 142 -5.81 2.99 10.13
CA LYS A 142 -6.47 2.62 8.87
C LYS A 142 -7.88 2.02 9.04
N ARG A 143 -8.28 1.66 10.27
CA ARG A 143 -9.57 0.98 10.55
C ARG A 143 -10.14 1.37 11.90
N PRO A 144 -10.41 2.64 12.15
CA PRO A 144 -10.85 3.08 13.47
C PRO A 144 -12.18 2.43 13.86
N GLY A 145 -12.18 1.70 14.99
CA GLY A 145 -13.38 1.11 15.60
C GLY A 145 -14.04 -0.06 14.84
N ILE A 146 -13.57 -0.40 13.63
CA ILE A 146 -14.18 -1.48 12.83
C ILE A 146 -13.37 -2.76 12.97
N VAL A 147 -13.96 -3.78 13.56
CA VAL A 147 -13.32 -5.09 13.80
C VAL A 147 -13.59 -6.10 12.70
N HIS A 148 -14.65 -5.91 11.91
CA HIS A 148 -15.03 -6.76 10.78
C HIS A 148 -15.70 -5.91 9.70
N ARG A 149 -15.91 -6.46 8.51
CA ARG A 149 -16.57 -5.76 7.41
C ARG A 149 -17.75 -6.55 6.86
N LEU A 150 -18.74 -5.84 6.37
CA LEU A 150 -19.81 -6.35 5.54
C LEU A 150 -19.52 -6.10 4.06
N ASP A 151 -20.10 -6.90 3.19
CA ASP A 151 -20.00 -6.67 1.76
C ASP A 151 -20.75 -5.41 1.35
N LYS A 152 -20.41 -4.89 0.16
CA LYS A 152 -20.96 -3.63 -0.35
C LYS A 152 -22.48 -3.63 -0.38
N ASP A 153 -23.06 -4.70 -0.86
CA ASP A 153 -24.50 -4.80 -1.13
C ASP A 153 -25.30 -5.49 0.00
N THR A 154 -24.63 -5.70 1.14
CA THR A 154 -25.29 -6.20 2.35
C THR A 154 -25.73 -5.04 3.21
#